data_4e7a742c4a6e4443104c6c39680333bf
#
_entry.id   4e7a742c4a6e4443104c6c39680333bf
#
_cell.length_a   1.000
_cell.length_b   1.000
_cell.length_c   1.000
_cell.angle_alpha   90.00
_cell.angle_beta   90.00
_cell.angle_gamma   90.00
#
_symmetry.space_group_name_H-M   'P 1'
#
loop_
_entity.id
_entity.type
_entity.pdbx_description
1 polymer ?
#
loop_
_entity_poly.entity_id
_entity_poly.type
_entity_poly.pdbx_seq_one_letter_code
_entity_poly.pdbx_strand_id
1 'polypeptide(L)'
;MQPFFLLEPGDGLVLCGANGQISHVDRTAQHRLGHHSQEWCGRAIGECWPQLSDLIVQEHRRLAEGPRDHVLPLPHPTGVELATRLRLFACDSGFGVGILRRRAQRLDAAPEETNEDAYRRLLEGVLDTAQDAVLVTLAEPLDAPGPVIVYANQSLLDQTGYALHEVLGRSPRLFQGPETSKESTSALRSAMDQWKPASMEVINYRRDQSTCWIELKVAPLADSSGWYTHWVSVQRDVTDRVLLKRQLAQEARALADKLDR
;
A
#
# COMPACT_ATOMS: atom_id res chain seq x y z
N MET A 1 -15.77 12.67 -0.77
CA MET A 1 -15.08 11.74 -1.70
C MET A 1 -14.90 10.45 -0.92
N GLN A 2 -15.42 9.30 -1.34
CA GLN A 2 -15.27 8.07 -0.56
C GLN A 2 -13.80 7.63 -0.59
N PRO A 3 -13.20 7.23 0.55
CA PRO A 3 -11.86 6.71 0.57
C PRO A 3 -11.80 5.44 -0.29
N PHE A 4 -10.85 5.41 -1.21
CA PHE A 4 -10.73 4.34 -2.18
C PHE A 4 -9.61 3.40 -1.75
N PHE A 5 -9.97 2.27 -1.16
CA PHE A 5 -9.01 1.19 -0.94
C PHE A 5 -8.69 0.52 -2.27
N LEU A 6 -7.41 0.36 -2.60
CA LEU A 6 -6.99 -0.41 -3.75
C LEU A 6 -7.35 -1.89 -3.56
N LEU A 7 -7.07 -2.44 -2.38
CA LEU A 7 -7.48 -3.76 -1.92
C LEU A 7 -7.93 -3.67 -0.45
N GLU A 8 -9.00 -4.40 -0.12
CA GLU A 8 -9.53 -4.49 1.25
C GLU A 8 -8.88 -5.67 2.01
N PRO A 9 -8.86 -5.64 3.35
CA PRO A 9 -8.47 -6.82 4.14
C PRO A 9 -9.26 -8.05 3.72
N GLY A 10 -8.53 -9.12 3.36
CA GLY A 10 -9.12 -10.36 2.85
C GLY A 10 -9.29 -10.42 1.33
N ASP A 11 -8.89 -9.39 0.58
CA ASP A 11 -8.67 -9.51 -0.86
C ASP A 11 -7.33 -10.22 -1.12
N GLY A 12 -7.26 -10.99 -2.21
CA GLY A 12 -6.03 -11.64 -2.63
C GLY A 12 -5.26 -10.78 -3.63
N LEU A 13 -3.93 -10.94 -3.68
CA LEU A 13 -3.05 -10.21 -4.60
C LEU A 13 -2.20 -11.13 -5.45
N VAL A 14 -2.13 -10.82 -6.73
CA VAL A 14 -1.15 -11.33 -7.68
C VAL A 14 -0.38 -10.14 -8.27
N LEU A 15 0.95 -10.13 -8.21
CA LEU A 15 1.80 -9.14 -8.86
C LEU A 15 2.45 -9.75 -10.09
N CYS A 16 2.50 -8.97 -11.17
CA CYS A 16 3.13 -9.35 -12.42
C CYS A 16 4.12 -8.27 -12.86
N GLY A 17 5.24 -8.69 -13.41
CA GLY A 17 6.18 -7.81 -14.07
C GLY A 17 5.62 -7.24 -15.37
N ALA A 18 6.27 -6.24 -15.93
CA ALA A 18 5.91 -5.63 -17.22
C ALA A 18 5.93 -6.64 -18.40
N ASN A 19 6.67 -7.73 -18.25
CA ASN A 19 6.73 -8.85 -19.20
C ASN A 19 5.60 -9.87 -19.04
N GLY A 20 4.65 -9.63 -18.11
CA GLY A 20 3.53 -10.53 -17.83
C GLY A 20 3.88 -11.76 -16.98
N GLN A 21 5.11 -11.87 -16.47
CA GLN A 21 5.48 -12.95 -15.55
C GLN A 21 5.02 -12.63 -14.12
N ILE A 22 4.46 -13.62 -13.45
CA ILE A 22 4.01 -13.53 -12.06
C ILE A 22 5.23 -13.45 -11.15
N SER A 23 5.35 -12.35 -10.40
CA SER A 23 6.43 -12.12 -9.45
C SER A 23 6.04 -12.46 -8.01
N HIS A 24 4.75 -12.36 -7.70
CA HIS A 24 4.24 -12.63 -6.35
C HIS A 24 2.78 -13.06 -6.37
N VAL A 25 2.42 -14.00 -5.49
CA VAL A 25 1.03 -14.40 -5.19
C VAL A 25 0.90 -14.46 -3.67
N ASP A 26 0.06 -13.63 -3.09
CA ASP A 26 -0.13 -13.64 -1.65
C ASP A 26 -0.93 -14.88 -1.20
N ARG A 27 -0.92 -15.14 0.10
CA ARG A 27 -1.58 -16.31 0.69
C ARG A 27 -3.09 -16.32 0.45
N THR A 28 -3.74 -15.16 0.47
CA THR A 28 -5.19 -15.05 0.24
C THR A 28 -5.53 -15.40 -1.21
N ALA A 29 -4.74 -14.92 -2.18
CA ALA A 29 -4.86 -15.31 -3.57
C ALA A 29 -4.62 -16.81 -3.77
N GLN A 30 -3.58 -17.38 -3.15
CA GLN A 30 -3.30 -18.82 -3.18
C GLN A 30 -4.49 -19.66 -2.71
N HIS A 31 -5.07 -19.31 -1.57
CA HIS A 31 -6.22 -20.01 -1.02
C HIS A 31 -7.43 -19.95 -1.95
N ARG A 32 -7.67 -18.82 -2.60
CA ARG A 32 -8.80 -18.63 -3.51
C ARG A 32 -8.60 -19.28 -4.87
N LEU A 33 -7.36 -19.29 -5.36
CA LEU A 33 -6.98 -19.90 -6.62
C LEU A 33 -6.75 -21.39 -6.52
N GLY A 34 -6.63 -21.93 -5.28
CA GLY A 34 -6.40 -23.36 -5.03
C GLY A 34 -5.00 -23.84 -5.43
N HIS A 35 -4.03 -22.93 -5.58
CA HIS A 35 -2.65 -23.23 -5.98
C HIS A 35 -1.65 -22.67 -4.97
N HIS A 36 -0.44 -23.29 -4.93
CA HIS A 36 0.67 -22.76 -4.17
C HIS A 36 1.40 -21.66 -4.95
N SER A 37 1.88 -20.62 -4.26
CA SER A 37 2.57 -19.49 -4.90
C SER A 37 3.80 -19.90 -5.70
N GLN A 38 4.49 -20.95 -5.27
CA GLN A 38 5.66 -21.48 -5.96
C GLN A 38 5.36 -22.03 -7.35
N GLU A 39 4.13 -22.51 -7.60
CA GLU A 39 3.72 -23.02 -8.90
C GLU A 39 3.43 -21.91 -9.91
N TRP A 40 3.07 -20.72 -9.43
CA TRP A 40 2.69 -19.58 -10.28
C TRP A 40 3.83 -18.59 -10.47
N CYS A 41 4.66 -18.37 -9.45
CA CYS A 41 5.78 -17.45 -9.53
C CYS A 41 6.78 -17.85 -10.63
N GLY A 42 7.17 -16.89 -11.46
CA GLY A 42 8.03 -17.07 -12.62
C GLY A 42 7.32 -17.53 -13.90
N ARG A 43 6.05 -17.94 -13.84
CA ARG A 43 5.24 -18.30 -15.01
C ARG A 43 4.54 -17.08 -15.61
N ALA A 44 4.23 -17.15 -16.89
CA ALA A 44 3.41 -16.12 -17.52
C ALA A 44 1.95 -16.20 -17.04
N ILE A 45 1.35 -15.03 -16.76
CA ILE A 45 -0.04 -14.96 -16.30
C ILE A 45 -1.00 -15.61 -17.30
N GLY A 46 -0.73 -15.53 -18.60
CA GLY A 46 -1.50 -16.14 -19.65
C GLY A 46 -1.49 -17.67 -19.65
N GLU A 47 -0.44 -18.31 -19.11
CA GLU A 47 -0.40 -19.77 -18.92
C GLU A 47 -1.25 -20.21 -17.74
N CYS A 48 -1.29 -19.37 -16.70
CA CYS A 48 -2.02 -19.66 -15.46
C CYS A 48 -3.50 -19.22 -15.55
N TRP A 49 -3.75 -18.13 -16.27
CA TRP A 49 -5.09 -17.53 -16.39
C TRP A 49 -5.27 -16.83 -17.75
N PRO A 50 -5.61 -17.56 -18.83
CA PRO A 50 -5.69 -17.02 -20.18
C PRO A 50 -6.65 -15.83 -20.33
N GLN A 51 -7.86 -15.91 -19.74
CA GLN A 51 -8.87 -14.84 -19.84
C GLN A 51 -8.39 -13.54 -19.17
N LEU A 52 -7.58 -13.65 -18.12
CA LEU A 52 -6.99 -12.49 -17.46
C LEU A 52 -5.89 -11.85 -18.32
N SER A 53 -5.13 -12.65 -19.06
CA SER A 53 -4.11 -12.15 -20.01
C SER A 53 -4.73 -11.27 -21.09
N ASP A 54 -5.82 -11.72 -21.68
CA ASP A 54 -6.53 -10.97 -22.72
C ASP A 54 -7.07 -9.64 -22.17
N LEU A 55 -7.64 -9.66 -20.98
CA LEU A 55 -8.13 -8.48 -20.30
C LEU A 55 -7.01 -7.47 -20.00
N ILE A 56 -5.85 -7.94 -19.54
CA ILE A 56 -4.70 -7.08 -19.24
C ILE A 56 -4.22 -6.38 -20.52
N VAL A 57 -4.15 -7.09 -21.65
CA VAL A 57 -3.77 -6.50 -22.94
C VAL A 57 -4.76 -5.39 -23.36
N GLN A 58 -6.05 -5.60 -23.15
CA GLN A 58 -7.08 -4.61 -23.47
C GLN A 58 -7.00 -3.37 -22.57
N GLU A 59 -6.75 -3.56 -21.29
CA GLU A 59 -6.78 -2.49 -20.27
C GLU A 59 -5.43 -1.82 -20.02
N HIS A 60 -4.33 -2.36 -20.53
CA HIS A 60 -2.97 -1.92 -20.21
C HIS A 60 -2.77 -0.38 -20.30
N ARG A 61 -3.29 0.25 -21.35
CA ARG A 61 -3.18 1.72 -21.53
C ARG A 61 -4.02 2.50 -20.51
N ARG A 62 -5.11 1.91 -20.03
CA ARG A 62 -6.07 2.55 -19.14
C ARG A 62 -5.69 2.39 -17.65
N LEU A 63 -4.82 1.44 -17.33
CA LEU A 63 -4.34 1.24 -15.96
C LEU A 63 -3.54 2.45 -15.45
N ALA A 64 -2.94 3.24 -16.33
CA ALA A 64 -2.30 4.49 -15.98
C ALA A 64 -3.28 5.57 -15.48
N GLU A 65 -4.58 5.45 -15.81
CA GLU A 65 -5.64 6.37 -15.38
C GLU A 65 -6.22 6.00 -14.01
N GLY A 66 -5.91 4.81 -13.50
CA GLY A 66 -6.34 4.29 -12.19
C GLY A 66 -6.78 2.83 -12.23
N PRO A 67 -7.11 2.28 -11.04
CA PRO A 67 -7.55 0.90 -10.92
C PRO A 67 -8.87 0.62 -11.66
N ARG A 68 -9.02 -0.60 -12.20
CA ARG A 68 -10.19 -1.05 -12.97
C ARG A 68 -10.76 -2.34 -12.41
N ASP A 69 -12.07 -2.36 -12.18
CA ASP A 69 -12.79 -3.54 -11.68
C ASP A 69 -13.40 -4.33 -12.84
N HIS A 70 -13.22 -5.65 -12.79
CA HIS A 70 -13.73 -6.60 -13.78
C HIS A 70 -14.32 -7.82 -13.10
N VAL A 71 -15.09 -8.61 -13.86
CA VAL A 71 -15.61 -9.90 -13.43
C VAL A 71 -15.16 -10.94 -14.44
N LEU A 72 -14.36 -11.90 -13.98
CA LEU A 72 -13.89 -13.03 -14.81
C LEU A 72 -14.16 -14.37 -14.11
N PRO A 73 -14.30 -15.45 -14.88
CA PRO A 73 -14.30 -16.80 -14.31
C PRO A 73 -12.93 -17.12 -13.72
N LEU A 74 -12.91 -17.62 -12.48
CA LEU A 74 -11.69 -18.05 -11.79
C LEU A 74 -11.34 -19.46 -12.25
N PRO A 75 -10.10 -19.72 -12.67
CA PRO A 75 -9.66 -21.08 -12.95
C PRO A 75 -9.60 -21.88 -11.65
N HIS A 76 -10.61 -22.68 -11.36
CA HIS A 76 -10.64 -23.51 -10.17
C HIS A 76 -10.26 -24.97 -10.52
N PRO A 77 -9.45 -25.66 -9.70
CA PRO A 77 -8.99 -27.02 -9.96
C PRO A 77 -10.14 -28.05 -10.12
N THR A 78 -11.32 -27.77 -9.54
CA THR A 78 -12.50 -28.63 -9.63
C THR A 78 -13.30 -28.44 -10.92
N GLY A 79 -12.88 -27.57 -11.84
CA GLY A 79 -13.58 -27.30 -13.09
C GLY A 79 -14.86 -26.47 -12.95
N VAL A 80 -15.21 -26.01 -11.76
CA VAL A 80 -16.34 -25.09 -11.54
C VAL A 80 -15.90 -23.67 -11.79
N GLU A 81 -16.41 -23.04 -12.83
CA GLU A 81 -16.16 -21.62 -13.11
C GLU A 81 -16.93 -20.75 -12.10
N LEU A 82 -16.22 -20.06 -11.23
CA LEU A 82 -16.79 -19.11 -10.28
C LEU A 82 -16.50 -17.69 -10.78
N ALA A 83 -17.55 -16.96 -11.17
CA ALA A 83 -17.41 -15.54 -11.50
C ALA A 83 -16.79 -14.79 -10.31
N THR A 84 -15.63 -14.20 -10.53
CA THR A 84 -14.84 -13.53 -9.50
C THR A 84 -14.62 -12.08 -9.86
N ARG A 85 -14.80 -11.17 -8.91
CA ARG A 85 -14.48 -9.76 -9.08
C ARG A 85 -12.98 -9.57 -8.94
N LEU A 86 -12.40 -8.87 -9.89
CA LEU A 86 -10.97 -8.56 -9.94
C LEU A 86 -10.78 -7.06 -10.02
N ARG A 87 -9.67 -6.59 -9.45
CA ARG A 87 -9.20 -5.21 -9.61
C ARG A 87 -7.83 -5.21 -10.24
N LEU A 88 -7.73 -4.64 -11.44
CA LEU A 88 -6.46 -4.41 -12.12
C LEU A 88 -5.91 -3.03 -11.75
N PHE A 89 -4.61 -2.92 -11.50
CA PHE A 89 -3.95 -1.66 -11.21
C PHE A 89 -2.48 -1.67 -11.65
N ALA A 90 -1.94 -0.49 -11.96
CA ALA A 90 -0.51 -0.33 -12.22
C ALA A 90 0.28 -0.40 -10.90
N CYS A 91 1.49 -0.96 -10.95
CA CYS A 91 2.44 -0.96 -9.85
C CYS A 91 3.87 -0.76 -10.36
N ASP A 92 4.83 -0.53 -9.46
CA ASP A 92 6.23 -0.21 -9.81
C ASP A 92 6.91 -1.27 -10.69
N SER A 93 6.55 -2.52 -10.56
CA SER A 93 7.13 -3.64 -11.32
C SER A 93 6.36 -4.03 -12.57
N GLY A 94 5.17 -3.46 -12.80
CA GLY A 94 4.29 -3.84 -13.91
C GLY A 94 2.82 -3.60 -13.57
N PHE A 95 2.09 -4.65 -13.21
CA PHE A 95 0.68 -4.53 -12.80
C PHE A 95 0.34 -5.52 -11.67
N GLY A 96 -0.69 -5.16 -10.90
CA GLY A 96 -1.26 -6.01 -9.86
C GLY A 96 -2.68 -6.43 -10.21
N VAL A 97 -3.07 -7.59 -9.71
CA VAL A 97 -4.42 -8.15 -9.81
C VAL A 97 -4.93 -8.43 -8.40
N GLY A 98 -5.86 -7.62 -7.94
CA GLY A 98 -6.61 -7.88 -6.71
C GLY A 98 -7.74 -8.87 -6.96
N ILE A 99 -7.82 -9.94 -6.20
CA ILE A 99 -8.94 -10.89 -6.22
C ILE A 99 -9.89 -10.47 -5.11
N LEU A 100 -10.95 -9.74 -5.48
CA LEU A 100 -11.84 -9.11 -4.52
C LEU A 100 -12.71 -10.14 -3.79
N ARG A 101 -12.93 -9.91 -2.51
CA ARG A 101 -13.83 -10.74 -1.68
C ARG A 101 -15.26 -10.68 -2.23
N ARG A 102 -15.94 -11.82 -2.32
CA ARG A 102 -17.37 -11.87 -2.62
C ARG A 102 -18.14 -11.16 -1.50
N ARG A 103 -18.75 -10.03 -1.79
CA ARG A 103 -19.88 -9.55 -0.98
C ARG A 103 -21.04 -10.48 -1.26
N ALA A 104 -21.62 -11.08 -0.24
CA ALA A 104 -22.91 -11.75 -0.37
C ALA A 104 -23.93 -10.68 -0.80
N GLN A 105 -24.31 -10.66 -2.07
CA GLN A 105 -25.47 -9.90 -2.52
C GLN A 105 -26.71 -10.67 -2.08
N ARG A 106 -27.43 -10.16 -1.11
CA ARG A 106 -28.87 -10.47 -0.99
C ARG A 106 -29.54 -9.80 -2.19
N LEU A 107 -30.03 -10.59 -3.12
CA LEU A 107 -31.06 -10.14 -4.06
C LEU A 107 -32.31 -9.80 -3.18
N ASP A 108 -32.88 -8.61 -3.44
CA ASP A 108 -34.22 -8.18 -2.93
C ASP A 108 -34.35 -7.64 -1.50
N ALA A 109 -33.42 -6.82 -1.02
CA ALA A 109 -33.73 -5.85 0.05
C ALA A 109 -32.94 -4.57 -0.18
N ALA A 110 -33.56 -3.40 0.09
CA ALA A 110 -32.80 -2.17 0.30
C ALA A 110 -31.68 -2.49 1.31
N PRO A 111 -30.43 -2.01 1.12
CA PRO A 111 -29.33 -2.38 2.00
C PRO A 111 -29.65 -1.87 3.41
N GLU A 112 -30.12 -2.77 4.28
CA GLU A 112 -30.02 -2.54 5.70
C GLU A 112 -28.53 -2.40 5.99
N GLU A 113 -28.14 -1.23 6.44
CA GLU A 113 -26.76 -0.91 6.84
C GLU A 113 -26.37 -1.87 7.95
N THR A 114 -25.43 -2.77 7.65
CA THR A 114 -24.93 -3.68 8.69
C THR A 114 -24.10 -2.89 9.69
N ASN A 115 -24.03 -3.34 10.95
CA ASN A 115 -23.11 -2.77 11.94
C ASN A 115 -21.66 -2.72 11.42
N GLU A 116 -21.28 -3.63 10.54
CA GLU A 116 -19.95 -3.70 9.91
C GLU A 116 -19.76 -2.56 8.90
N ASP A 117 -20.79 -2.22 8.12
CA ASP A 117 -20.75 -1.10 7.18
C ASP A 117 -20.73 0.25 7.91
N ALA A 118 -21.48 0.38 9.00
CA ALA A 118 -21.48 1.56 9.86
C ALA A 118 -20.11 1.75 10.55
N TYR A 119 -19.53 0.67 11.08
CA TYR A 119 -18.21 0.69 11.72
C TYR A 119 -17.10 1.02 10.71
N ARG A 120 -17.15 0.45 9.51
CA ARG A 120 -16.23 0.79 8.43
C ARG A 120 -16.28 2.26 8.08
N ARG A 121 -17.47 2.84 7.87
CA ARG A 121 -17.63 4.27 7.59
C ARG A 121 -17.10 5.16 8.72
N LEU A 122 -17.31 4.73 9.97
CA LEU A 122 -16.76 5.45 11.12
C LEU A 122 -15.21 5.44 11.06
N LEU A 123 -14.58 4.30 10.82
CA LEU A 123 -13.12 4.21 10.68
C LEU A 123 -12.59 5.03 9.50
N GLU A 124 -13.27 4.97 8.36
CA GLU A 124 -12.97 5.78 7.19
C GLU A 124 -13.03 7.28 7.53
N GLY A 125 -14.11 7.71 8.20
CA GLY A 125 -14.27 9.10 8.65
C GLY A 125 -13.19 9.54 9.65
N VAL A 126 -12.79 8.67 10.57
CA VAL A 126 -11.69 8.94 11.50
C VAL A 126 -10.35 9.11 10.76
N LEU A 127 -10.06 8.24 9.79
CA LEU A 127 -8.84 8.32 9.00
C LEU A 127 -8.79 9.56 8.10
N ASP A 128 -9.94 9.96 7.54
CA ASP A 128 -10.04 11.15 6.68
C ASP A 128 -9.98 12.46 7.46
N THR A 129 -10.40 12.46 8.73
CA THR A 129 -10.30 13.64 9.62
C THR A 129 -8.97 13.72 10.36
N ALA A 130 -8.15 12.65 10.32
CA ALA A 130 -6.84 12.64 10.93
C ALA A 130 -5.92 13.68 10.28
N GLN A 131 -5.28 14.52 11.08
CA GLN A 131 -4.30 15.51 10.61
C GLN A 131 -2.97 14.85 10.22
N ASP A 132 -2.67 13.70 10.82
CA ASP A 132 -1.48 12.93 10.47
C ASP A 132 -1.72 12.17 9.17
N ALA A 133 -0.69 12.09 8.33
CA ALA A 133 -0.73 11.31 7.11
C ALA A 133 -0.76 9.81 7.44
N VAL A 134 -1.73 9.09 6.88
CA VAL A 134 -1.88 7.65 7.08
C VAL A 134 -1.78 6.93 5.74
N LEU A 135 -0.98 5.89 5.72
CA LEU A 135 -0.91 4.98 4.60
C LEU A 135 -0.94 3.53 5.10
N VAL A 136 -1.54 2.64 4.30
CA VAL A 136 -1.55 1.20 4.55
C VAL A 136 -0.94 0.50 3.35
N THR A 137 -0.05 -0.44 3.62
CA THR A 137 0.51 -1.32 2.60
C THR A 137 0.14 -2.77 2.87
N LEU A 138 0.24 -3.59 1.84
CA LEU A 138 0.28 -5.03 2.03
C LEU A 138 1.50 -5.42 2.87
N ALA A 139 1.38 -6.54 3.58
CA ALA A 139 2.45 -7.05 4.42
C ALA A 139 3.68 -7.47 3.60
N GLU A 140 3.44 -8.04 2.43
CA GLU A 140 4.46 -8.59 1.51
C GLU A 140 4.19 -8.15 0.06
N PRO A 141 5.21 -8.17 -0.83
CA PRO A 141 6.62 -8.45 -0.55
C PRO A 141 7.33 -7.27 0.11
N LEU A 142 8.26 -7.52 1.03
CA LEU A 142 9.16 -6.49 1.57
C LEU A 142 10.35 -6.21 0.65
N ASP A 143 10.76 -7.20 -0.16
CA ASP A 143 11.79 -7.05 -1.19
C ASP A 143 11.25 -6.29 -2.41
N ALA A 144 12.14 -5.91 -3.32
CA ALA A 144 11.72 -5.21 -4.53
C ALA A 144 10.62 -5.99 -5.28
N PRO A 145 9.52 -5.33 -5.67
CA PRO A 145 9.31 -3.88 -5.73
C PRO A 145 9.05 -3.22 -4.36
N GLY A 146 8.83 -3.99 -3.28
CA GLY A 146 8.51 -3.52 -1.94
C GLY A 146 7.02 -3.64 -1.61
N PRO A 147 6.62 -3.30 -0.38
CA PRO A 147 5.23 -3.38 0.03
C PRO A 147 4.38 -2.41 -0.81
N VAL A 148 3.19 -2.86 -1.20
CA VAL A 148 2.29 -2.12 -2.09
C VAL A 148 1.31 -1.28 -1.28
N ILE A 149 1.25 0.02 -1.56
CA ILE A 149 0.29 0.94 -0.93
C ILE A 149 -1.12 0.60 -1.42
N VAL A 150 -2.01 0.27 -0.49
CA VAL A 150 -3.41 -0.08 -0.76
C VAL A 150 -4.39 0.98 -0.23
N TYR A 151 -3.94 1.86 0.65
CA TYR A 151 -4.70 2.98 1.18
C TYR A 151 -3.80 4.17 1.49
N ALA A 152 -4.32 5.37 1.27
CA ALA A 152 -3.75 6.65 1.67
C ALA A 152 -4.89 7.61 2.01
N ASN A 153 -4.78 8.33 3.15
CA ASN A 153 -5.74 9.36 3.49
C ASN A 153 -5.41 10.70 2.81
N GLN A 154 -6.36 11.64 2.88
CA GLN A 154 -6.18 12.96 2.26
C GLN A 154 -4.95 13.71 2.82
N SER A 155 -4.67 13.58 4.11
CA SER A 155 -3.52 14.22 4.75
C SER A 155 -2.19 13.76 4.17
N LEU A 156 -2.06 12.47 3.76
CA LEU A 156 -0.87 12.00 3.04
C LEU A 156 -0.72 12.70 1.68
N LEU A 157 -1.81 12.82 0.94
CA LEU A 157 -1.80 13.45 -0.39
C LEU A 157 -1.43 14.92 -0.30
N ASP A 158 -2.02 15.64 0.66
CA ASP A 158 -1.72 17.05 0.91
C ASP A 158 -0.27 17.27 1.36
N GLN A 159 0.24 16.41 2.25
CA GLN A 159 1.60 16.46 2.76
C GLN A 159 2.64 16.18 1.66
N THR A 160 2.36 15.23 0.77
CA THR A 160 3.33 14.76 -0.22
C THR A 160 3.18 15.43 -1.59
N GLY A 161 2.01 16.01 -1.89
CA GLY A 161 1.69 16.62 -3.19
C GLY A 161 1.39 15.61 -4.31
N TYR A 162 1.31 14.32 -4.00
CA TYR A 162 0.92 13.30 -4.95
C TYR A 162 -0.59 13.17 -5.05
N ALA A 163 -1.10 12.86 -6.23
CA ALA A 163 -2.49 12.44 -6.39
C ALA A 163 -2.67 10.98 -5.97
N LEU A 164 -3.86 10.60 -5.53
CA LEU A 164 -4.15 9.25 -5.03
C LEU A 164 -3.74 8.14 -6.02
N HIS A 165 -4.03 8.33 -7.32
CA HIS A 165 -3.69 7.35 -8.37
C HIS A 165 -2.17 7.23 -8.62
N GLU A 166 -1.37 8.22 -8.21
CA GLU A 166 0.10 8.17 -8.31
C GLU A 166 0.73 7.41 -7.13
N VAL A 167 -0.03 7.19 -6.05
CA VAL A 167 0.44 6.57 -4.80
C VAL A 167 -0.04 5.11 -4.69
N LEU A 168 -1.32 4.87 -4.99
CA LEU A 168 -1.89 3.52 -4.93
C LEU A 168 -1.19 2.57 -5.92
N GLY A 169 -0.90 1.37 -5.45
CA GLY A 169 -0.18 0.36 -6.25
C GLY A 169 1.34 0.54 -6.26
N ARG A 170 1.85 1.65 -5.70
CA ARG A 170 3.30 1.94 -5.60
C ARG A 170 3.85 1.51 -4.25
N SER A 171 5.17 1.43 -4.19
CA SER A 171 5.87 1.23 -2.92
C SER A 171 6.08 2.57 -2.19
N PRO A 172 6.04 2.64 -0.84
CA PRO A 172 6.41 3.84 -0.09
C PRO A 172 7.84 4.35 -0.35
N ARG A 173 8.66 3.55 -1.02
CA ARG A 173 9.98 3.98 -1.48
C ARG A 173 9.93 5.15 -2.46
N LEU A 174 8.76 5.42 -3.06
CA LEU A 174 8.56 6.60 -3.92
C LEU A 174 8.79 7.93 -3.18
N PHE A 175 8.67 7.93 -1.84
CA PHE A 175 8.94 9.10 -1.01
C PHE A 175 10.42 9.22 -0.59
N GLN A 176 11.27 8.23 -0.93
CA GLN A 176 12.68 8.22 -0.56
C GLN A 176 13.52 8.89 -1.63
N GLY A 177 14.66 9.45 -1.23
CA GLY A 177 15.59 10.11 -2.13
C GLY A 177 17.01 10.16 -1.55
N PRO A 178 17.93 10.94 -2.16
CA PRO A 178 19.35 10.94 -1.82
C PRO A 178 19.66 11.25 -0.34
N GLU A 179 18.85 12.11 0.30
CA GLU A 179 19.05 12.48 1.71
C GLU A 179 18.34 11.54 2.69
N THR A 180 17.54 10.58 2.21
CA THR A 180 16.90 9.58 3.08
C THR A 180 17.98 8.69 3.69
N SER A 181 18.05 8.65 5.02
CA SER A 181 19.06 7.87 5.75
C SER A 181 18.95 6.38 5.45
N LYS A 182 20.03 5.79 4.92
CA LYS A 182 20.12 4.35 4.70
C LYS A 182 20.10 3.56 6.01
N GLU A 183 20.64 4.15 7.08
CA GLU A 183 20.60 3.55 8.41
C GLU A 183 19.16 3.43 8.91
N SER A 184 18.39 4.53 8.82
CA SER A 184 16.97 4.53 9.22
C SER A 184 16.14 3.54 8.38
N THR A 185 16.34 3.51 7.06
CA THR A 185 15.60 2.58 6.19
C THR A 185 15.99 1.12 6.43
N SER A 186 17.25 0.84 6.77
CA SER A 186 17.71 -0.50 7.14
C SER A 186 17.17 -0.94 8.49
N ALA A 187 17.12 -0.02 9.47
CA ALA A 187 16.52 -0.28 10.78
C ALA A 187 15.01 -0.57 10.65
N LEU A 188 14.29 0.21 9.81
CA LEU A 188 12.89 -0.05 9.49
C LEU A 188 12.71 -1.42 8.88
N ARG A 189 13.52 -1.77 7.86
CA ARG A 189 13.46 -3.07 7.22
C ARG A 189 13.67 -4.20 8.23
N SER A 190 14.69 -4.10 9.09
CA SER A 190 14.97 -5.10 10.13
C SER A 190 13.81 -5.29 11.12
N ALA A 191 13.12 -4.19 11.48
CA ALA A 191 11.92 -4.27 12.32
C ALA A 191 10.76 -4.97 11.60
N MET A 192 10.54 -4.65 10.32
CA MET A 192 9.50 -5.27 9.49
C MET A 192 9.76 -6.77 9.27
N ASP A 193 11.00 -7.19 9.03
CA ASP A 193 11.37 -8.61 8.92
C ASP A 193 11.05 -9.41 10.20
N GLN A 194 11.00 -8.73 11.35
CA GLN A 194 10.66 -9.31 12.65
C GLN A 194 9.20 -9.07 13.06
N TRP A 195 8.38 -8.49 12.19
CA TRP A 195 6.99 -8.12 12.47
C TRP A 195 6.83 -7.21 13.70
N LYS A 196 7.80 -6.33 13.94
CA LYS A 196 7.82 -5.41 15.08
C LYS A 196 7.44 -4.00 14.65
N PRO A 197 6.70 -3.27 15.51
CA PRO A 197 6.50 -1.85 15.31
C PRO A 197 7.84 -1.10 15.29
N ALA A 198 7.90 -0.04 14.48
CA ALA A 198 9.06 0.84 14.39
C ALA A 198 8.62 2.30 14.46
N SER A 199 9.49 3.16 15.02
CA SER A 199 9.30 4.61 15.03
C SER A 199 10.63 5.29 14.78
N MET A 200 10.67 6.27 13.85
CA MET A 200 11.89 6.97 13.48
C MET A 200 11.60 8.32 12.84
N GLU A 201 12.61 9.19 12.76
CA GLU A 201 12.58 10.38 11.93
C GLU A 201 13.38 10.12 10.65
N VAL A 202 12.79 10.44 9.51
CA VAL A 202 13.40 10.28 8.18
C VAL A 202 13.19 11.51 7.32
N ILE A 203 14.08 11.74 6.37
CA ILE A 203 13.86 12.72 5.30
C ILE A 203 13.12 12.00 4.17
N ASN A 204 11.94 12.51 3.82
CA ASN A 204 11.17 12.14 2.65
C ASN A 204 11.18 13.26 1.61
N TYR A 205 10.82 12.91 0.38
CA TYR A 205 10.69 13.80 -0.75
C TYR A 205 9.24 13.92 -1.17
N ARG A 206 8.79 15.16 -1.37
CA ARG A 206 7.49 15.42 -1.98
C ARG A 206 7.58 15.27 -3.51
N ARG A 207 6.43 15.30 -4.15
CA ARG A 207 6.34 15.20 -5.63
C ARG A 207 7.15 16.27 -6.35
N ASP A 208 7.26 17.48 -5.80
CA ASP A 208 8.04 18.59 -6.30
C ASP A 208 9.55 18.50 -5.99
N GLN A 209 10.00 17.36 -5.43
CA GLN A 209 11.37 17.09 -4.99
C GLN A 209 11.81 17.91 -3.77
N SER A 210 10.95 18.69 -3.15
CA SER A 210 11.26 19.31 -1.86
C SER A 210 11.37 18.25 -0.77
N THR A 211 12.26 18.47 0.20
CA THR A 211 12.45 17.56 1.32
C THR A 211 11.57 17.94 2.50
N CYS A 212 11.17 16.93 3.29
CA CYS A 212 10.49 17.13 4.56
C CYS A 212 10.99 16.12 5.60
N TRP A 213 11.04 16.54 6.87
CA TRP A 213 11.31 15.65 7.99
C TRP A 213 10.01 15.00 8.44
N ILE A 214 9.98 13.68 8.40
CA ILE A 214 8.81 12.88 8.77
C ILE A 214 9.12 12.07 10.03
N GLU A 215 8.30 12.26 11.06
CA GLU A 215 8.20 11.30 12.16
C GLU A 215 7.30 10.15 11.69
N LEU A 216 7.91 9.00 11.48
CA LEU A 216 7.28 7.80 10.92
C LEU A 216 7.05 6.78 12.02
N LYS A 217 5.80 6.28 12.15
CA LYS A 217 5.45 5.13 12.98
C LYS A 217 4.83 4.06 12.11
N VAL A 218 5.35 2.85 12.17
CA VAL A 218 4.89 1.70 11.38
C VAL A 218 4.54 0.56 12.33
N ALA A 219 3.41 -0.09 12.11
CA ALA A 219 2.98 -1.25 12.88
C ALA A 219 2.34 -2.30 11.95
N PRO A 220 2.55 -3.60 12.22
CA PRO A 220 1.89 -4.65 11.49
C PRO A 220 0.43 -4.78 11.92
N LEU A 221 -0.46 -5.09 10.96
CA LEU A 221 -1.86 -5.41 11.20
C LEU A 221 -2.12 -6.88 10.89
N ALA A 222 -2.69 -7.58 11.87
CA ALA A 222 -3.10 -8.97 11.72
C ALA A 222 -4.60 -9.07 11.38
N ASP A 223 -4.96 -10.14 10.68
CA ASP A 223 -6.35 -10.57 10.53
C ASP A 223 -6.87 -11.28 11.78
N SER A 224 -8.13 -11.74 11.75
CA SER A 224 -8.77 -12.45 12.84
C SER A 224 -8.12 -13.81 13.17
N SER A 225 -7.29 -14.36 12.29
CA SER A 225 -6.52 -15.60 12.51
C SER A 225 -5.15 -15.35 13.16
N GLY A 226 -4.77 -14.08 13.34
CA GLY A 226 -3.48 -13.66 13.87
C GLY A 226 -2.38 -13.53 12.81
N TRP A 227 -2.70 -13.62 11.51
CA TRP A 227 -1.75 -13.40 10.43
C TRP A 227 -1.61 -11.95 10.10
N TYR A 228 -0.37 -11.49 9.98
CA TYR A 228 -0.06 -10.16 9.51
C TYR A 228 -0.34 -10.04 8.01
N THR A 229 -1.26 -9.17 7.66
CA THR A 229 -1.73 -8.96 6.27
C THR A 229 -1.34 -7.59 5.73
N HIS A 230 -1.11 -6.63 6.62
CA HIS A 230 -0.82 -5.24 6.24
C HIS A 230 0.19 -4.60 7.19
N TRP A 231 0.76 -3.49 6.73
CA TRP A 231 1.45 -2.50 7.56
C TRP A 231 0.66 -1.21 7.55
N VAL A 232 0.40 -0.65 8.71
CA VAL A 232 -0.11 0.72 8.85
C VAL A 232 1.05 1.64 9.18
N SER A 233 1.10 2.78 8.50
CA SER A 233 2.07 3.83 8.73
C SER A 233 1.35 5.13 9.06
N VAL A 234 1.71 5.75 10.17
CA VAL A 234 1.29 7.10 10.56
C VAL A 234 2.50 8.01 10.45
N GLN A 235 2.34 9.12 9.74
CA GLN A 235 3.43 10.03 9.37
C GLN A 235 3.06 11.46 9.74
N ARG A 236 3.94 12.12 10.47
CA ARG A 236 3.79 13.53 10.83
C ARG A 236 4.92 14.34 10.23
N ASP A 237 4.59 15.41 9.52
CA ASP A 237 5.58 16.38 9.10
C ASP A 237 6.09 17.15 10.33
N VAL A 238 7.37 17.04 10.61
CA VAL A 238 8.05 17.67 11.74
C VAL A 238 9.15 18.62 11.27
N THR A 239 9.10 19.04 10.01
CA THR A 239 10.11 19.89 9.37
C THR A 239 10.34 21.17 10.19
N ASP A 240 9.28 21.89 10.50
CA ASP A 240 9.39 23.14 11.28
C ASP A 240 10.01 22.91 12.66
N ARG A 241 9.62 21.82 13.34
CA ARG A 241 10.18 21.43 14.65
C ARG A 241 11.68 21.16 14.54
N VAL A 242 12.10 20.43 13.52
CA VAL A 242 13.51 20.07 13.33
C VAL A 242 14.33 21.28 12.95
N LEU A 243 13.84 22.13 12.04
CA LEU A 243 14.51 23.37 11.63
C LEU A 243 14.67 24.35 12.79
N LEU A 244 13.60 24.58 13.57
CA LEU A 244 13.65 25.44 14.75
C LEU A 244 14.66 24.93 15.78
N LYS A 245 14.64 23.62 16.07
CA LYS A 245 15.60 22.99 16.99
C LYS A 245 17.04 23.19 16.55
N ARG A 246 17.32 23.06 15.26
CA ARG A 246 18.66 23.28 14.68
C ARG A 246 19.08 24.73 14.79
N GLN A 247 18.18 25.68 14.49
CA GLN A 247 18.43 27.11 14.61
C GLN A 247 18.79 27.49 16.07
N LEU A 248 17.97 27.07 17.03
CA LEU A 248 18.21 27.32 18.45
C LEU A 248 19.57 26.74 18.93
N ALA A 249 19.92 25.56 18.45
CA ALA A 249 21.21 24.95 18.78
C ALA A 249 22.39 25.72 18.18
N GLN A 250 22.24 26.29 16.98
CA GLN A 250 23.27 27.14 16.36
C GLN A 250 23.44 28.47 17.12
N GLU A 251 22.33 29.11 17.48
CA GLU A 251 22.33 30.34 18.22
C GLU A 251 22.98 30.15 19.63
N ALA A 252 22.62 29.03 20.31
CA ALA A 252 23.22 28.70 21.60
C ALA A 252 24.73 28.49 21.52
N ARG A 253 25.22 27.80 20.49
CA ARG A 253 26.65 27.62 20.24
C ARG A 253 27.35 28.95 19.99
N ALA A 254 26.76 29.79 19.10
CA ALA A 254 27.32 31.09 18.78
C ALA A 254 27.39 32.04 20.01
N LEU A 255 26.45 31.92 20.96
CA LEU A 255 26.46 32.62 22.22
C LEU A 255 27.56 32.10 23.18
N ALA A 256 27.70 30.78 23.30
CA ALA A 256 28.75 30.15 24.10
C ALA A 256 30.14 30.59 23.60
N ASP A 257 30.39 30.53 22.29
CA ASP A 257 31.66 30.97 21.67
C ASP A 257 31.98 32.47 21.88
N LYS A 258 30.97 33.32 22.14
CA LYS A 258 31.15 34.72 22.44
C LYS A 258 31.45 34.98 23.93
N LEU A 259 30.99 34.09 24.82
CA LEU A 259 31.22 34.19 26.27
C LEU A 259 32.60 33.65 26.68
N ASP A 260 33.16 32.76 25.87
CA ASP A 260 34.48 32.16 26.08
C ASP A 260 35.64 33.01 25.52
N ARG A 261 35.33 34.16 24.89
CA ARG A 261 36.31 35.18 24.39
C ARG A 261 36.38 36.41 25.25
#